data_4c59071c3e6272e38b0d45f3eca17a15
#
_entry.id   4c59071c3e6272e38b0d45f3eca17a15
#
_cell.length_a   1.000
_cell.length_b   1.000
_cell.length_c   1.000
_cell.angle_alpha   90.00
_cell.angle_beta   90.00
_cell.angle_gamma   90.00
#
_symmetry.space_group_name_H-M   'P 1'
#
loop_
_entity.id
_entity.type
_entity.pdbx_description
1 polymer ?
#
loop_
_entity_poly.entity_id
_entity_poly.type
_entity_poly.pdbx_seq_one_letter_code
_entity_poly.pdbx_strand_id
1 'polypeptide(L)'
;MEEPWKDPTAEDAFSAEYFQHLLASLTLNSRALIVELTSLAERFVDNAQEIVELIEERMMRILPKYKLYTFYLMDSIVKNIGSPYILMFATNLYKLFTETYLIIDDTPTRQNLINLFKTWVCGKTSAGLDL
;
A
#
# COMPACT_ATOMS: atom_id res chain seq x y z
N MET A 1 -11.53 11.27 26.79
CA MET A 1 -10.81 10.02 26.47
C MET A 1 -10.33 10.04 25.04
N GLU A 2 -9.11 9.65 24.82
CA GLU A 2 -8.55 9.68 23.49
C GLU A 2 -8.81 8.37 22.75
N GLU A 3 -9.05 8.52 21.46
CA GLU A 3 -9.26 7.34 20.60
C GLU A 3 -7.91 6.81 20.15
N PRO A 4 -7.74 5.48 20.19
CA PRO A 4 -6.42 4.90 19.88
C PRO A 4 -5.95 5.15 18.45
N TRP A 5 -6.85 5.40 17.51
CA TRP A 5 -6.48 5.63 16.12
C TRP A 5 -6.28 7.11 15.78
N LYS A 6 -6.32 7.97 16.76
CA LYS A 6 -6.14 9.40 16.53
C LYS A 6 -4.70 9.67 16.12
N ASP A 7 -4.52 10.63 15.23
CA ASP A 7 -3.20 10.95 14.71
C ASP A 7 -2.24 11.31 15.85
N PRO A 8 -1.15 10.58 16.01
CA PRO A 8 -0.17 10.89 17.05
C PRO A 8 0.61 12.15 16.71
N THR A 9 1.21 12.73 17.74
CA THR A 9 2.08 13.89 17.56
C THR A 9 3.42 13.44 17.00
N ALA A 10 4.27 14.40 16.64
CA ALA A 10 5.52 14.12 15.97
C ALA A 10 6.48 13.25 16.80
N GLU A 11 6.42 13.36 18.09
CA GLU A 11 7.32 12.58 18.97
C GLU A 11 6.72 11.24 19.37
N ASP A 12 5.49 10.94 18.93
CA ASP A 12 4.86 9.69 19.28
C ASP A 12 5.43 8.53 18.47
N ALA A 13 5.33 7.34 19.04
CA ALA A 13 5.69 6.12 18.34
C ALA A 13 4.66 5.79 17.27
N PHE A 14 5.02 4.90 16.35
CA PHE A 14 4.12 4.42 15.33
C PHE A 14 2.91 3.76 15.96
N SER A 15 1.73 4.10 15.49
CA SER A 15 0.47 3.51 15.94
C SER A 15 -0.08 2.56 14.88
N ALA A 16 0.03 1.26 15.13
CA ALA A 16 -0.55 0.26 14.24
C ALA A 16 -2.06 0.41 14.16
N GLU A 17 -2.70 0.77 15.27
CA GLU A 17 -4.16 0.93 15.29
C GLU A 17 -4.61 2.07 14.39
N TYR A 18 -3.92 3.19 14.45
CA TYR A 18 -4.26 4.32 13.58
C TYR A 18 -4.04 3.96 12.11
N PHE A 19 -2.92 3.32 11.82
CA PHE A 19 -2.62 2.91 10.45
C PHE A 19 -3.69 1.93 9.93
N GLN A 20 -4.07 0.96 10.74
CA GLN A 20 -5.11 0.01 10.37
C GLN A 20 -6.46 0.68 10.15
N HIS A 21 -6.77 1.67 10.97
CA HIS A 21 -8.01 2.43 10.82
C HIS A 21 -8.05 3.10 9.44
N LEU A 22 -6.95 3.72 9.04
CA LEU A 22 -6.88 4.36 7.73
C LEU A 22 -6.96 3.33 6.60
N LEU A 23 -6.28 2.19 6.76
CA LEU A 23 -6.37 1.12 5.76
C LEU A 23 -7.80 0.63 5.59
N ALA A 24 -8.54 0.51 6.69
CA ALA A 24 -9.92 0.06 6.65
C ALA A 24 -10.81 1.04 5.89
N SER A 25 -10.43 2.31 5.84
CA SER A 25 -11.18 3.34 5.12
C SER A 25 -10.86 3.36 3.63
N LEU A 26 -9.86 2.61 3.19
CA LEU A 26 -9.43 2.61 1.79
C LEU A 26 -10.32 1.67 0.97
N THR A 27 -11.58 2.07 0.81
CA THR A 27 -12.59 1.31 0.08
C THR A 27 -12.98 1.98 -1.24
N LEU A 28 -12.23 3.03 -1.60
CA LEU A 28 -12.40 3.69 -2.88
C LEU A 28 -11.06 4.31 -3.26
N ASN A 29 -10.97 4.83 -4.48
CA ASN A 29 -9.73 5.43 -4.96
C ASN A 29 -9.59 6.82 -4.38
N SER A 30 -9.22 6.90 -3.11
CA SER A 30 -9.08 8.17 -2.39
C SER A 30 -7.62 8.60 -2.40
N ARG A 31 -7.33 9.62 -3.19
CA ARG A 31 -5.98 10.18 -3.24
C ARG A 31 -5.55 10.72 -1.88
N ALA A 32 -6.47 11.39 -1.19
CA ALA A 32 -6.15 11.98 0.11
C ALA A 32 -5.73 10.92 1.11
N LEU A 33 -6.44 9.79 1.11
CA LEU A 33 -6.15 8.71 2.04
C LEU A 33 -4.84 8.02 1.70
N ILE A 34 -4.57 7.83 0.41
CA ILE A 34 -3.31 7.25 -0.04
C ILE A 34 -2.14 8.15 0.34
N VAL A 35 -2.30 9.46 0.17
CA VAL A 35 -1.26 10.42 0.57
C VAL A 35 -1.00 10.36 2.07
N GLU A 36 -2.07 10.29 2.86
CA GLU A 36 -1.93 10.21 4.32
C GLU A 36 -1.17 8.95 4.74
N LEU A 37 -1.56 7.80 4.19
CA LEU A 37 -0.90 6.54 4.50
C LEU A 37 0.56 6.54 4.04
N THR A 38 0.82 7.12 2.88
CA THR A 38 2.20 7.22 2.37
C THR A 38 3.04 8.11 3.27
N SER A 39 2.47 9.22 3.75
CA SER A 39 3.17 10.11 4.67
C SER A 39 3.53 9.40 5.98
N LEU A 40 2.62 8.58 6.49
CA LEU A 40 2.90 7.80 7.69
C LEU A 40 4.01 6.78 7.44
N ALA A 41 4.00 6.14 6.26
CA ALA A 41 5.04 5.18 5.92
C ALA A 41 6.41 5.85 5.84
N GLU A 42 6.47 7.09 5.36
CA GLU A 42 7.72 7.83 5.31
C GLU A 42 8.17 8.25 6.70
N ARG A 43 7.25 8.80 7.47
CA ARG A 43 7.55 9.31 8.81
C ARG A 43 8.02 8.20 9.75
N PHE A 44 7.42 7.02 9.64
CA PHE A 44 7.72 5.90 10.50
C PHE A 44 8.49 4.80 9.75
N VAL A 45 9.45 5.21 8.94
CA VAL A 45 10.21 4.26 8.12
C VAL A 45 10.95 3.23 8.99
N ASP A 46 11.27 3.58 10.22
CA ASP A 46 11.90 2.62 11.13
C ASP A 46 10.98 1.46 11.49
N ASN A 47 9.69 1.62 11.25
CA ASN A 47 8.70 0.57 11.45
C ASN A 47 8.25 -0.04 10.13
N ALA A 48 9.10 0.04 9.09
CA ALA A 48 8.71 -0.39 7.75
C ALA A 48 8.25 -1.83 7.69
N GLN A 49 8.92 -2.73 8.42
CA GLN A 49 8.54 -4.14 8.42
C GLN A 49 7.10 -4.30 8.92
N GLU A 50 6.75 -3.63 10.00
CA GLU A 50 5.41 -3.68 10.55
C GLU A 50 4.39 -3.07 9.59
N ILE A 51 4.74 -1.97 8.97
CA ILE A 51 3.86 -1.30 8.01
C ILE A 51 3.56 -2.21 6.82
N VAL A 52 4.61 -2.86 6.28
CA VAL A 52 4.44 -3.78 5.17
C VAL A 52 3.54 -4.95 5.56
N GLU A 53 3.74 -5.49 6.75
CA GLU A 53 2.91 -6.60 7.24
C GLU A 53 1.46 -6.19 7.37
N LEU A 54 1.19 -5.00 7.86
CA LEU A 54 -0.18 -4.51 7.98
C LEU A 54 -0.85 -4.36 6.62
N ILE A 55 -0.13 -3.84 5.65
CA ILE A 55 -0.67 -3.65 4.30
C ILE A 55 -0.94 -5.00 3.65
N GLU A 56 0.02 -5.92 3.73
CA GLU A 56 -0.14 -7.24 3.11
C GLU A 56 -1.23 -8.06 3.79
N GLU A 57 -1.36 -7.96 5.09
CA GLU A 57 -2.43 -8.62 5.81
C GLU A 57 -3.79 -8.07 5.41
N ARG A 58 -3.89 -6.75 5.29
CA ARG A 58 -5.12 -6.13 4.81
C ARG A 58 -5.47 -6.62 3.41
N MET A 59 -4.46 -6.71 2.54
CA MET A 59 -4.65 -7.20 1.18
C MET A 59 -5.31 -8.57 1.16
N MET A 60 -4.96 -9.43 2.11
CA MET A 60 -5.47 -10.80 2.15
C MET A 60 -6.89 -10.89 2.69
N ARG A 61 -7.37 -9.86 3.38
CA ARG A 61 -8.67 -9.91 4.07
C ARG A 61 -9.80 -9.20 3.35
N ILE A 62 -9.47 -8.26 2.47
CA ILE A 62 -10.49 -7.40 1.87
C ILE A 62 -11.09 -8.03 0.63
N LEU A 63 -12.25 -7.51 0.23
CA LEU A 63 -12.93 -7.95 -0.98
C LEU A 63 -12.07 -7.63 -2.19
N PRO A 64 -12.18 -8.45 -3.26
CA PRO A 64 -11.36 -8.24 -4.46
C PRO A 64 -11.44 -6.83 -5.02
N LYS A 65 -12.61 -6.22 -4.98
CA LYS A 65 -12.78 -4.88 -5.55
C LYS A 65 -12.00 -3.79 -4.82
N TYR A 66 -11.59 -4.06 -3.58
CA TYR A 66 -10.81 -3.08 -2.80
C TYR A 66 -9.31 -3.33 -2.88
N LYS A 67 -8.90 -4.51 -3.37
CA LYS A 67 -7.47 -4.85 -3.43
C LYS A 67 -6.70 -3.93 -4.36
N LEU A 68 -7.33 -3.49 -5.44
CA LEU A 68 -6.71 -2.56 -6.37
C LEU A 68 -6.27 -1.27 -5.67
N TYR A 69 -7.11 -0.76 -4.77
CA TYR A 69 -6.77 0.48 -4.06
C TYR A 69 -5.59 0.28 -3.12
N THR A 70 -5.49 -0.91 -2.52
CA THR A 70 -4.34 -1.24 -1.68
C THR A 70 -3.07 -1.35 -2.51
N PHE A 71 -3.16 -1.90 -3.73
CA PHE A 71 -2.02 -1.89 -4.65
C PHE A 71 -1.62 -0.47 -5.03
N TYR A 72 -2.59 0.44 -5.19
CA TYR A 72 -2.26 1.84 -5.45
C TYR A 72 -1.50 2.45 -4.29
N LEU A 73 -1.83 2.07 -3.06
CA LEU A 73 -1.08 2.51 -1.90
C LEU A 73 0.35 1.99 -1.94
N MET A 74 0.53 0.70 -2.24
CA MET A 74 1.86 0.11 -2.36
C MET A 74 2.67 0.85 -3.43
N ASP A 75 2.04 1.15 -4.56
CA ASP A 75 2.67 1.89 -5.64
C ASP A 75 3.12 3.27 -5.19
N SER A 76 2.26 3.96 -4.44
CA SER A 76 2.59 5.29 -3.92
C SER A 76 3.79 5.23 -2.98
N ILE A 77 3.82 4.25 -2.09
CA ILE A 77 4.91 4.09 -1.14
C ILE A 77 6.22 3.82 -1.88
N VAL A 78 6.20 2.91 -2.84
CA VAL A 78 7.39 2.55 -3.60
C VAL A 78 7.91 3.73 -4.40
N LYS A 79 7.03 4.47 -5.05
CA LYS A 79 7.43 5.57 -5.92
C LYS A 79 7.87 6.82 -5.16
N ASN A 80 7.30 7.06 -4.00
CA ASN A 80 7.57 8.29 -3.26
C ASN A 80 8.63 8.12 -2.17
N ILE A 81 8.77 6.93 -1.63
CA ILE A 81 9.74 6.67 -0.56
C ILE A 81 10.88 5.79 -1.05
N GLY A 82 10.56 4.71 -1.76
CA GLY A 82 11.56 3.77 -2.25
C GLY A 82 11.99 2.80 -1.17
N SER A 83 13.28 2.82 -0.86
CA SER A 83 13.86 1.92 0.14
C SER A 83 13.43 2.34 1.55
N PRO A 84 13.16 1.40 2.45
CA PRO A 84 13.34 -0.06 2.30
C PRO A 84 12.13 -0.77 1.71
N TYR A 85 11.07 -0.05 1.38
CA TYR A 85 9.79 -0.65 1.01
C TYR A 85 9.85 -1.46 -0.27
N ILE A 86 10.67 -1.04 -1.23
CA ILE A 86 10.77 -1.74 -2.52
C ILE A 86 11.07 -3.21 -2.30
N LEU A 87 12.13 -3.51 -1.55
CA LEU A 87 12.54 -4.89 -1.34
C LEU A 87 11.55 -5.65 -0.47
N MET A 88 10.97 -4.97 0.51
CA MET A 88 10.03 -5.61 1.40
C MET A 88 8.76 -6.04 0.67
N PHE A 89 8.21 -5.17 -0.17
CA PHE A 89 7.03 -5.54 -0.95
C PHE A 89 7.37 -6.57 -2.02
N ALA A 90 8.56 -6.49 -2.61
CA ALA A 90 8.95 -7.39 -3.69
C ALA A 90 8.89 -8.86 -3.27
N THR A 91 9.14 -9.15 -2.01
CA THR A 91 9.16 -10.52 -1.50
C THR A 91 7.85 -11.25 -1.78
N ASN A 92 6.71 -10.57 -1.63
CA ASN A 92 5.41 -11.21 -1.79
C ASN A 92 4.62 -10.67 -2.98
N LEU A 93 5.22 -9.78 -3.76
CA LEU A 93 4.49 -9.06 -4.80
C LEU A 93 3.87 -10.00 -5.83
N TYR A 94 4.65 -10.95 -6.31
CA TYR A 94 4.17 -11.87 -7.35
C TYR A 94 2.94 -12.64 -6.86
N LYS A 95 3.03 -13.15 -5.65
CA LYS A 95 1.93 -13.92 -5.07
C LYS A 95 0.68 -13.06 -4.91
N LEU A 96 0.84 -11.87 -4.33
CA LEU A 96 -0.28 -10.97 -4.11
C LEU A 96 -0.94 -10.56 -5.43
N PHE A 97 -0.12 -10.23 -6.43
CA PHE A 97 -0.64 -9.84 -7.74
C PHE A 97 -1.39 -10.99 -8.39
N THR A 98 -0.78 -12.18 -8.42
CA THR A 98 -1.36 -13.33 -9.10
C THR A 98 -2.69 -13.73 -8.46
N GLU A 99 -2.72 -13.80 -7.14
CA GLU A 99 -3.93 -14.19 -6.44
C GLU A 99 -5.04 -13.17 -6.66
N THR A 100 -4.70 -11.90 -6.65
CA THR A 100 -5.68 -10.84 -6.89
C THR A 100 -6.21 -10.89 -8.31
N TYR A 101 -5.32 -11.05 -9.29
CA TYR A 101 -5.71 -11.09 -10.70
C TYR A 101 -6.70 -12.24 -10.96
N LEU A 102 -6.47 -13.39 -10.33
CA LEU A 102 -7.30 -14.56 -10.55
C LEU A 102 -8.72 -14.43 -9.99
N ILE A 103 -8.90 -13.62 -8.95
CA ILE A 103 -10.21 -13.50 -8.31
C ILE A 103 -11.01 -12.29 -8.76
N ILE A 104 -10.41 -11.38 -9.52
CA ILE A 104 -11.12 -10.22 -10.06
C ILE A 104 -11.87 -10.64 -11.32
N ASP A 105 -13.19 -10.41 -11.32
CA ASP A 105 -14.06 -10.75 -12.48
C ASP A 105 -14.17 -9.63 -13.47
N ASP A 106 -13.99 -8.43 -13.00
CA ASP A 106 -14.30 -7.22 -13.73
C ASP A 106 -13.15 -6.85 -14.67
N THR A 107 -13.44 -6.79 -15.96
CA THR A 107 -12.42 -6.51 -16.97
C THR A 107 -11.73 -5.16 -16.79
N PRO A 108 -12.45 -4.06 -16.55
CA PRO A 108 -11.78 -2.78 -16.31
C PRO A 108 -10.84 -2.82 -15.11
N THR A 109 -11.24 -3.49 -14.03
CA THR A 109 -10.40 -3.59 -12.85
C THR A 109 -9.16 -4.42 -13.13
N ARG A 110 -9.30 -5.54 -13.86
CA ARG A 110 -8.14 -6.33 -14.27
C ARG A 110 -7.18 -5.52 -15.13
N GLN A 111 -7.72 -4.72 -16.04
CA GLN A 111 -6.88 -3.90 -16.89
C GLN A 111 -6.12 -2.85 -16.09
N ASN A 112 -6.76 -2.25 -15.10
CA ASN A 112 -6.10 -1.29 -14.22
C ASN A 112 -4.99 -1.94 -13.43
N LEU A 113 -5.21 -3.17 -12.97
CA LEU A 113 -4.18 -3.91 -12.25
C LEU A 113 -3.00 -4.24 -13.16
N ILE A 114 -3.30 -4.66 -14.39
CA ILE A 114 -2.25 -4.94 -15.38
C ILE A 114 -1.45 -3.66 -15.68
N ASN A 115 -2.13 -2.55 -15.85
CA ASN A 115 -1.46 -1.28 -16.14
C ASN A 115 -0.53 -0.88 -15.02
N LEU A 116 -0.97 -1.05 -13.78
CA LEU A 116 -0.15 -0.76 -12.62
C LEU A 116 1.08 -1.65 -12.59
N PHE A 117 0.88 -2.95 -12.79
CA PHE A 117 1.98 -3.92 -12.76
C PHE A 117 3.01 -3.61 -13.84
N LYS A 118 2.53 -3.16 -15.01
CA LYS A 118 3.44 -2.80 -16.09
C LYS A 118 4.39 -1.67 -15.70
N THR A 119 3.92 -0.70 -14.91
CA THR A 119 4.81 0.37 -14.46
C THR A 119 5.92 -0.17 -13.57
N TRP A 120 5.63 -1.23 -12.80
CA TRP A 120 6.65 -1.84 -11.94
C TRP A 120 7.63 -2.69 -12.76
N VAL A 121 7.10 -3.46 -13.73
CA VAL A 121 7.93 -4.35 -14.54
C VAL A 121 8.79 -3.59 -15.54
N CYS A 122 8.25 -2.51 -16.11
CA CYS A 122 9.02 -1.65 -17.01
C CYS A 122 10.13 -0.92 -16.29
N GLY A 123 10.10 -0.98 -14.98
CA GLY A 123 11.26 -0.69 -14.22
C GLY A 123 11.53 0.76 -13.90
N LYS A 124 10.56 1.63 -14.07
CA LYS A 124 10.81 3.04 -13.79
C LYS A 124 10.07 3.50 -12.56
N THR A 125 10.81 3.86 -11.54
CA THR A 125 10.26 4.58 -10.40
C THR A 125 10.13 6.05 -10.77
N SER A 126 9.55 6.82 -9.89
CA SER A 126 9.48 8.27 -10.09
C SER A 126 10.85 8.91 -10.12
N ALA A 127 11.86 8.22 -9.59
CA ALA A 127 13.24 8.70 -9.64
C ALA A 127 13.97 8.22 -10.88
N GLY A 128 13.31 7.49 -11.77
CA GLY A 128 13.91 6.99 -12.99
C GLY A 128 14.73 5.72 -12.83
N LEU A 129 14.67 5.11 -11.67
CA LEU A 129 15.39 3.87 -11.41
C LEU A 129 14.58 2.66 -11.88
N ASP A 130 15.27 1.64 -12.34
CA ASP A 130 14.62 0.39 -12.68
C ASP A 130 14.24 -0.36 -11.42
N LEU A 131 13.07 -0.95 -11.44
CA LEU A 131 12.61 -1.75 -10.33
C LEU A 131 13.13 -3.18 -10.43
#